data_12286497766ec573fdfd6722e32d22a5
#
_entry.id   12286497766ec573fdfd6722e32d22a5
#
_cell.length_a   1.000
_cell.length_b   1.000
_cell.length_c   1.000
_cell.angle_alpha   90.00
_cell.angle_beta   90.00
_cell.angle_gamma   90.00
#
_symmetry.space_group_name_H-M   'P 1'
#
loop_
_entity.id
_entity.type
_entity.pdbx_description
1 polymer ?
#
loop_
_entity_poly.entity_id
_entity_poly.type
_entity_poly.pdbx_seq_one_letter_code
_entity_poly.pdbx_strand_id
1 'polypeptide(L)'
;MKVRVPENSDFIGRPIEAVPAFHETDTVYVGLSRGGTGHIHLPAGHEEIEAGDVILVEADKETLEAFLHQTEFELAGSRDFSSEVVARVQHPEEVPPAPADRAHMDIQEVVVRSNSRLAGRNVREVNLRTRFGVNLLAAARQGERVPSLLKDVRFKPGDILLIQGDADT
;
A
#
# COMPACT_ATOMS: atom_id res chain seq x y z
N MET A 1 -4.50 8.61 -0.99
CA MET A 1 -4.75 9.81 -0.13
C MET A 1 -3.94 9.70 1.16
N LYS A 2 -3.73 10.80 1.89
CA LYS A 2 -2.99 10.79 3.16
C LYS A 2 -3.96 10.96 4.32
N VAL A 3 -3.85 10.10 5.31
CA VAL A 3 -4.57 10.24 6.56
C VAL A 3 -3.57 10.33 7.71
N ARG A 4 -3.83 11.19 8.68
CA ARG A 4 -2.99 11.38 9.86
C ARG A 4 -3.65 10.72 11.05
N VAL A 5 -2.85 10.07 11.86
CA VAL A 5 -3.27 9.50 13.15
C VAL A 5 -3.26 10.62 14.19
N PRO A 6 -4.41 10.99 14.78
CA PRO A 6 -4.46 12.00 15.84
C PRO A 6 -3.81 11.48 17.12
N GLU A 7 -3.36 12.40 17.98
CA GLU A 7 -2.68 12.07 19.24
C GLU A 7 -3.55 11.32 20.26
N ASN A 8 -4.86 11.40 20.11
CA ASN A 8 -5.85 10.73 20.97
C ASN A 8 -6.48 9.50 20.34
N SER A 9 -5.88 8.93 19.28
CA SER A 9 -6.43 7.77 18.58
C SER A 9 -6.33 6.50 19.43
N ASP A 10 -7.40 5.71 19.46
CA ASP A 10 -7.46 4.40 20.11
C ASP A 10 -6.60 3.33 19.42
N PHE A 11 -6.07 3.64 18.25
CA PHE A 11 -5.26 2.72 17.45
C PHE A 11 -3.74 2.89 17.69
N ILE A 12 -3.32 3.88 18.49
CA ILE A 12 -1.92 4.06 18.86
C ILE A 12 -1.41 2.84 19.63
N GLY A 13 -0.23 2.34 19.25
CA GLY A 13 0.38 1.14 19.83
C GLY A 13 -0.23 -0.18 19.33
N ARG A 14 -1.16 -0.12 18.38
CA ARG A 14 -1.70 -1.34 17.72
C ARG A 14 -1.04 -1.55 16.37
N PRO A 15 -0.87 -2.82 15.95
CA PRO A 15 -0.42 -3.14 14.60
C PRO A 15 -1.35 -2.53 13.54
N ILE A 16 -0.79 -2.01 12.44
CA ILE A 16 -1.59 -1.39 11.39
C ILE A 16 -2.63 -2.36 10.80
N GLU A 17 -2.29 -3.64 10.70
CA GLU A 17 -3.22 -4.69 10.24
C GLU A 17 -4.37 -4.97 11.21
N ALA A 18 -4.22 -4.60 12.49
CA ALA A 18 -5.27 -4.80 13.50
C ALA A 18 -6.34 -3.69 13.49
N VAL A 19 -6.19 -2.66 12.64
CA VAL A 19 -7.21 -1.63 12.46
C VAL A 19 -8.36 -2.19 11.64
N PRO A 20 -9.57 -2.39 12.22
CA PRO A 20 -10.68 -3.06 11.54
C PRO A 20 -11.09 -2.35 10.25
N ALA A 21 -11.02 -1.04 10.24
CA ALA A 21 -11.42 -0.21 9.10
C ALA A 21 -10.70 -0.56 7.80
N PHE A 22 -9.45 -1.05 7.83
CA PHE A 22 -8.76 -1.52 6.63
C PHE A 22 -9.37 -2.78 6.02
N HIS A 23 -10.06 -3.57 6.82
CA HIS A 23 -10.74 -4.79 6.36
C HIS A 23 -12.21 -4.54 6.00
N GLU A 24 -12.87 -3.64 6.74
CA GLU A 24 -14.30 -3.38 6.62
C GLU A 24 -14.63 -2.38 5.50
N THR A 25 -13.73 -1.43 5.21
CA THR A 25 -13.98 -0.35 4.24
C THR A 25 -13.28 -0.53 2.90
N ASP A 26 -12.67 -1.67 2.61
CA ASP A 26 -11.89 -1.86 1.38
C ASP A 26 -10.75 -0.84 1.17
N THR A 27 -10.34 -0.16 2.22
CA THR A 27 -9.20 0.76 2.20
C THR A 27 -7.91 -0.01 2.28
N VAL A 28 -6.98 0.29 1.38
CA VAL A 28 -5.65 -0.33 1.37
C VAL A 28 -4.61 0.71 1.79
N TYR A 29 -3.80 0.38 2.80
CA TYR A 29 -2.65 1.23 3.10
C TYR A 29 -1.48 0.89 2.17
N VAL A 30 -0.88 1.93 1.60
CA VAL A 30 0.20 1.81 0.61
C VAL A 30 1.51 2.45 1.09
N GLY A 31 1.50 3.05 2.26
CA GLY A 31 2.69 3.64 2.85
C GLY A 31 2.44 4.24 4.22
N LEU A 32 3.52 4.43 4.97
CA LEU A 32 3.56 5.09 6.27
C LEU A 32 4.69 6.11 6.29
N SER A 33 4.42 7.29 6.81
CA SER A 33 5.44 8.31 7.08
C SER A 33 5.38 8.70 8.56
N ARG A 34 6.50 8.56 9.24
CA ARG A 34 6.64 8.86 10.68
C ARG A 34 7.44 10.13 10.91
N GLY A 35 7.03 10.90 11.91
CA GLY A 35 7.80 12.04 12.40
C GLY A 35 7.94 13.20 11.41
N GLY A 36 7.08 13.34 10.41
CA GLY A 36 7.14 14.47 9.46
C GLY A 36 8.39 14.49 8.58
N THR A 37 9.16 13.41 8.56
CA THR A 37 10.43 13.32 7.83
C THR A 37 10.28 13.25 6.31
N GLY A 38 9.05 13.16 5.81
CA GLY A 38 8.76 13.00 4.39
C GLY A 38 9.15 11.62 3.82
N HIS A 39 9.82 10.78 4.60
CA HIS A 39 10.14 9.42 4.21
C HIS A 39 8.91 8.53 4.32
N ILE A 40 8.51 7.97 3.20
CA ILE A 40 7.40 7.04 3.12
C ILE A 40 7.98 5.64 2.93
N HIS A 41 7.61 4.73 3.81
CA HIS A 41 7.92 3.31 3.66
C HIS A 41 6.62 2.50 3.66
N LEU A 42 6.69 1.27 3.18
CA LEU A 42 5.57 0.37 3.32
C LEU A 42 5.63 -0.25 4.72
N PRO A 43 4.60 -0.04 5.56
CA PRO A 43 4.59 -0.64 6.88
C PRO A 43 4.41 -2.15 6.77
N ALA A 44 5.18 -2.91 7.57
CA ALA A 44 4.85 -4.29 7.83
C ALA A 44 3.49 -4.36 8.56
N GLY A 45 2.68 -5.39 8.31
CA GLY A 45 1.36 -5.51 8.92
C GLY A 45 1.37 -5.42 10.45
N HIS A 46 2.44 -5.94 11.08
CA HIS A 46 2.65 -5.90 12.53
C HIS A 46 3.27 -4.59 13.05
N GLU A 47 3.58 -3.63 12.16
CA GLU A 47 4.14 -2.34 12.58
C GLU A 47 3.10 -1.54 13.38
N GLU A 48 3.50 -1.09 14.57
CA GLU A 48 2.61 -0.35 15.47
C GLU A 48 2.42 1.09 14.98
N ILE A 49 1.20 1.56 15.11
CA ILE A 49 0.80 2.93 14.77
C ILE A 49 1.23 3.87 15.90
N GLU A 50 1.83 4.99 15.55
CA GLU A 50 2.21 6.06 16.49
C GLU A 50 1.40 7.33 16.24
N ALA A 51 1.30 8.16 17.28
CA ALA A 51 0.67 9.46 17.19
C ALA A 51 1.37 10.35 16.14
N GLY A 52 0.60 10.99 15.28
CA GLY A 52 1.12 11.85 14.22
C GLY A 52 1.63 11.11 12.98
N ASP A 53 1.56 9.78 12.96
CA ASP A 53 1.85 9.01 11.75
C ASP A 53 0.94 9.44 10.60
N VAL A 54 1.50 9.51 9.40
CA VAL A 54 0.75 9.77 8.18
C VAL A 54 0.71 8.48 7.35
N ILE A 55 -0.48 7.90 7.26
CA ILE A 55 -0.72 6.68 6.50
C ILE A 55 -1.20 7.07 5.11
N LEU A 56 -0.57 6.51 4.10
CA LEU A 56 -1.04 6.60 2.72
C LEU A 56 -2.05 5.51 2.48
N VAL A 57 -3.23 5.91 2.03
CA VAL A 57 -4.32 4.98 1.72
C VAL A 57 -4.78 5.12 0.29
N GLU A 58 -5.15 4.00 -0.30
CA GLU A 58 -5.87 3.91 -1.56
C GLU A 58 -7.32 3.54 -1.27
N ALA A 59 -8.24 4.42 -1.65
CA ALA A 59 -9.68 4.25 -1.50
C ALA A 59 -10.41 5.17 -2.47
N ASP A 60 -11.63 4.82 -2.86
CA ASP A 60 -12.54 5.80 -3.47
C ASP A 60 -13.08 6.77 -2.41
N LYS A 61 -13.83 7.77 -2.85
CA LYS A 61 -14.31 8.82 -1.95
C LYS A 61 -15.24 8.27 -0.85
N GLU A 62 -16.17 7.41 -1.21
CA GLU A 62 -17.15 6.84 -0.28
C GLU A 62 -16.47 5.94 0.75
N THR A 63 -15.57 5.10 0.28
CA THR A 63 -14.76 4.22 1.13
C THR A 63 -13.88 5.01 2.09
N LEU A 64 -13.28 6.12 1.62
CA LEU A 64 -12.47 6.99 2.47
C LEU A 64 -13.30 7.67 3.55
N GLU A 65 -14.48 8.18 3.21
CA GLU A 65 -15.38 8.80 4.20
C GLU A 65 -15.79 7.80 5.28
N ALA A 66 -16.12 6.56 4.90
CA ALA A 66 -16.42 5.49 5.85
C ALA A 66 -15.22 5.14 6.74
N PHE A 67 -14.01 5.05 6.14
CA PHE A 67 -12.76 4.79 6.86
C PHE A 67 -12.46 5.89 7.89
N LEU A 68 -12.54 7.15 7.50
CA LEU A 68 -12.30 8.30 8.39
C LEU A 68 -13.32 8.33 9.55
N HIS A 69 -14.58 7.99 9.26
CA HIS A 69 -15.62 7.93 10.29
C HIS A 69 -15.37 6.82 11.32
N GLN A 70 -14.84 5.67 10.89
CA GLN A 70 -14.55 4.55 11.79
C GLN A 70 -13.27 4.73 12.60
N THR A 71 -12.28 5.39 12.02
CA THR A 71 -10.94 5.53 12.65
C THR A 71 -10.74 6.85 13.37
N GLU A 72 -11.57 7.84 13.07
CA GLU A 72 -11.38 9.24 13.50
C GLU A 72 -10.03 9.82 13.04
N PHE A 73 -9.41 9.22 12.02
CA PHE A 73 -8.20 9.75 11.43
C PHE A 73 -8.49 11.03 10.64
N GLU A 74 -7.52 11.92 10.60
CA GLU A 74 -7.64 13.20 9.92
C GLU A 74 -7.12 13.13 8.49
N LEU A 75 -7.80 13.81 7.56
CA LEU A 75 -7.30 13.93 6.19
C LEU A 75 -6.09 14.87 6.16
N ALA A 76 -4.91 14.37 5.84
CA ALA A 76 -3.64 15.11 5.84
C ALA A 76 -3.27 15.72 4.47
N GLY A 77 -4.22 15.93 3.59
CA GLY A 77 -4.07 16.49 2.25
C GLY A 77 -4.27 15.46 1.14
N SER A 78 -4.74 15.93 0.00
CA SER A 78 -4.94 15.14 -1.21
C SER A 78 -3.82 15.44 -2.22
N ARG A 79 -2.79 14.60 -2.28
CA ARG A 79 -1.87 14.55 -3.42
C ARG A 79 -1.98 13.18 -4.08
N ASP A 80 -1.90 13.16 -5.39
CA ASP A 80 -1.90 11.91 -6.16
C ASP A 80 -0.56 11.19 -5.98
N PHE A 81 -0.55 10.23 -5.06
CA PHE A 81 0.65 9.45 -4.68
C PHE A 81 1.06 8.41 -5.69
N SER A 82 0.18 8.08 -6.60
CA SER A 82 0.52 7.12 -7.64
C SER A 82 1.74 7.58 -8.45
N SER A 83 1.89 8.89 -8.60
CA SER A 83 3.04 9.48 -9.29
C SER A 83 4.33 9.41 -8.46
N GLU A 84 4.27 9.58 -7.13
CA GLU A 84 5.46 9.54 -6.26
C GLU A 84 6.00 8.12 -6.08
N VAL A 85 5.13 7.13 -5.97
CA VAL A 85 5.54 5.72 -5.89
C VAL A 85 6.15 5.27 -7.22
N VAL A 86 5.53 5.64 -8.35
CA VAL A 86 6.05 5.32 -9.69
C VAL A 86 7.37 6.05 -9.97
N ALA A 87 7.49 7.32 -9.57
CA ALA A 87 8.75 8.07 -9.72
C ALA A 87 9.90 7.42 -8.92
N ARG A 88 9.63 6.91 -7.72
CA ARG A 88 10.61 6.18 -6.92
C ARG A 88 11.11 4.90 -7.57
N VAL A 89 10.23 4.22 -8.29
CA VAL A 89 10.58 2.99 -9.01
C VAL A 89 11.36 3.29 -10.29
N GLN A 90 11.05 4.41 -10.96
CA GLN A 90 11.74 4.81 -12.19
C GLN A 90 13.11 5.43 -11.96
N HIS A 91 13.37 6.00 -10.78
CA HIS A 91 14.62 6.65 -10.42
C HIS A 91 15.15 6.18 -9.05
N PRO A 92 15.56 4.90 -8.91
CA PRO A 92 16.00 4.35 -7.63
C PRO A 92 17.27 5.01 -7.09
N GLU A 93 18.05 5.69 -7.92
CA GLU A 93 19.30 6.33 -7.52
C GLU A 93 19.12 7.66 -6.76
N GLU A 94 17.94 8.25 -6.80
CA GLU A 94 17.63 9.51 -6.10
C GLU A 94 17.08 9.31 -4.68
N VAL A 95 16.95 8.05 -4.23
CA VAL A 95 16.42 7.72 -2.91
C VAL A 95 17.56 7.68 -1.91
N PRO A 96 17.55 8.51 -0.85
CA PRO A 96 18.52 8.38 0.24
C PRO A 96 18.46 6.97 0.83
N PRO A 97 19.61 6.37 1.20
CA PRO A 97 19.62 5.02 1.77
C PRO A 97 18.76 4.97 3.02
N ALA A 98 17.86 4.01 3.08
CA ALA A 98 17.05 3.75 4.27
C ALA A 98 17.94 3.42 5.46
N PRO A 99 17.56 3.81 6.69
CA PRO A 99 18.31 3.41 7.88
C PRO A 99 18.41 1.89 7.95
N ALA A 100 19.59 1.41 8.35
CA ALA A 100 20.03 0.01 8.26
C ALA A 100 19.20 -1.04 9.06
N ASP A 101 18.20 -0.61 9.82
CA ASP A 101 17.39 -1.49 10.70
C ASP A 101 16.00 -1.85 10.16
N ARG A 102 15.72 -1.58 8.87
CA ARG A 102 14.43 -1.94 8.30
C ARG A 102 14.56 -3.20 7.47
N ALA A 103 13.79 -4.20 7.84
CA ALA A 103 13.60 -5.45 7.11
C ALA A 103 13.68 -5.22 5.60
N HIS A 104 14.48 -6.01 4.92
CA HIS A 104 14.75 -5.93 3.47
C HIS A 104 13.44 -6.16 2.69
N MET A 105 12.67 -5.10 2.51
CA MET A 105 11.51 -5.14 1.62
C MET A 105 11.97 -4.81 0.21
N ASP A 106 12.09 -5.82 -0.61
CA ASP A 106 12.45 -5.68 -2.00
C ASP A 106 11.23 -5.39 -2.88
N ILE A 107 11.43 -4.53 -3.88
CA ILE A 107 10.45 -4.27 -4.93
C ILE A 107 10.82 -5.15 -6.12
N GLN A 108 9.86 -5.95 -6.58
CA GLN A 108 10.06 -6.85 -7.70
C GLN A 108 8.97 -6.69 -8.75
N GLU A 109 9.37 -6.83 -10.01
CA GLU A 109 8.45 -6.98 -11.12
C GLU A 109 8.14 -8.44 -11.35
N VAL A 110 6.86 -8.79 -11.40
CA VAL A 110 6.41 -10.13 -11.73
C VAL A 110 5.44 -10.10 -12.89
N VAL A 111 5.54 -11.10 -13.77
CA VAL A 111 4.66 -11.25 -14.93
C VAL A 111 3.62 -12.32 -14.65
N VAL A 112 2.35 -12.00 -14.87
CA VAL A 112 1.25 -12.95 -14.77
C VAL A 112 1.30 -13.91 -15.96
N ARG A 113 1.60 -15.18 -15.71
CA ARG A 113 1.60 -16.21 -16.74
C ARG A 113 0.17 -16.69 -17.04
N SER A 114 -0.04 -17.26 -18.23
CA SER A 114 -1.35 -17.79 -18.65
C SER A 114 -1.89 -18.91 -17.75
N ASN A 115 -0.99 -19.68 -17.14
CA ASN A 115 -1.33 -20.75 -16.18
C ASN A 115 -1.26 -20.28 -14.72
N SER A 116 -1.11 -18.99 -14.47
CA SER A 116 -1.06 -18.43 -13.12
C SER A 116 -2.42 -18.51 -12.44
N ARG A 117 -2.41 -18.84 -11.15
CA ARG A 117 -3.61 -18.79 -10.30
C ARG A 117 -4.12 -17.34 -10.08
N LEU A 118 -3.33 -16.35 -10.47
CA LEU A 118 -3.71 -14.95 -10.44
C LEU A 118 -4.62 -14.56 -11.61
N ALA A 119 -4.48 -15.24 -12.75
CA ALA A 119 -5.23 -14.91 -13.96
C ALA A 119 -6.74 -14.97 -13.74
N GLY A 120 -7.44 -13.91 -14.10
CA GLY A 120 -8.90 -13.77 -13.95
C GLY A 120 -9.38 -13.35 -12.55
N ARG A 121 -8.48 -13.26 -11.58
CA ARG A 121 -8.79 -12.84 -10.20
C ARG A 121 -8.38 -11.40 -9.95
N ASN A 122 -8.98 -10.78 -8.95
CA ASN A 122 -8.56 -9.47 -8.48
C ASN A 122 -7.69 -9.56 -7.22
N VAL A 123 -7.13 -8.43 -6.80
CA VAL A 123 -6.23 -8.34 -5.64
C VAL A 123 -6.88 -8.88 -4.36
N ARG A 124 -8.18 -8.62 -4.16
CA ARG A 124 -8.93 -9.08 -2.99
C ARG A 124 -9.09 -10.59 -2.98
N GLU A 125 -9.50 -11.16 -4.12
CA GLU A 125 -9.70 -12.62 -4.26
C GLU A 125 -8.41 -13.41 -4.06
N VAL A 126 -7.27 -12.84 -4.46
CA VAL A 126 -5.96 -13.48 -4.31
C VAL A 126 -5.41 -13.30 -2.91
N ASN A 127 -5.76 -12.20 -2.23
CA ASN A 127 -5.32 -11.90 -0.86
C ASN A 127 -3.79 -11.91 -0.75
N LEU A 128 -3.11 -11.19 -1.66
CA LEU A 128 -1.65 -11.20 -1.83
C LEU A 128 -0.91 -10.94 -0.52
N ARG A 129 -1.40 -10.00 0.29
CA ARG A 129 -0.80 -9.65 1.57
C ARG A 129 -0.86 -10.79 2.58
N THR A 130 -2.07 -11.34 2.80
CA THR A 130 -2.29 -12.35 3.83
C THR A 130 -1.68 -13.70 3.46
N ARG A 131 -1.67 -14.04 2.15
CA ARG A 131 -1.20 -15.35 1.68
C ARG A 131 0.29 -15.38 1.36
N PHE A 132 0.84 -14.26 0.89
CA PHE A 132 2.20 -14.20 0.37
C PHE A 132 3.04 -13.10 1.03
N GLY A 133 2.51 -12.35 1.98
CA GLY A 133 3.23 -11.25 2.63
C GLY A 133 3.66 -10.11 1.70
N VAL A 134 3.05 -10.03 0.49
CA VAL A 134 3.44 -9.04 -0.52
C VAL A 134 2.31 -8.05 -0.78
N ASN A 135 2.69 -6.81 -1.06
CA ASN A 135 1.78 -5.76 -1.49
C ASN A 135 1.91 -5.50 -2.99
N LEU A 136 0.78 -5.23 -3.63
CA LEU A 136 0.74 -4.75 -4.99
C LEU A 136 0.89 -3.24 -5.01
N LEU A 137 1.94 -2.73 -5.64
CA LEU A 137 2.20 -1.29 -5.79
C LEU A 137 1.64 -0.72 -7.09
N ALA A 138 1.73 -1.46 -8.17
CA ALA A 138 1.25 -1.06 -9.49
C ALA A 138 0.97 -2.28 -10.37
N ALA A 139 0.16 -2.08 -11.40
CA ALA A 139 -0.07 -3.04 -12.47
C ALA A 139 0.03 -2.34 -13.82
N ALA A 140 0.72 -2.97 -14.78
CA ALA A 140 0.85 -2.50 -16.13
C ALA A 140 0.37 -3.57 -17.12
N ARG A 141 -0.25 -3.14 -18.19
CA ARG A 141 -0.74 -3.99 -19.27
C ARG A 141 -0.29 -3.41 -20.60
N GLN A 142 0.40 -4.22 -21.41
CA GLN A 142 0.95 -3.80 -22.71
C GLN A 142 1.81 -2.53 -22.63
N GLY A 143 2.59 -2.38 -21.54
CA GLY A 143 3.45 -1.24 -21.31
C GLY A 143 2.76 0.02 -20.75
N GLU A 144 1.44 -0.02 -20.58
CA GLU A 144 0.67 1.09 -20.01
C GLU A 144 0.16 0.73 -18.61
N ARG A 145 0.18 1.71 -17.72
CA ARG A 145 -0.37 1.53 -16.38
C ARG A 145 -1.87 1.29 -16.45
N VAL A 146 -2.35 0.31 -15.67
CA VAL A 146 -3.78 0.07 -15.52
C VAL A 146 -4.39 1.23 -14.70
N PRO A 147 -5.34 1.99 -15.26
CA PRO A 147 -5.84 3.23 -14.64
C PRO A 147 -6.86 3.00 -13.52
N SER A 148 -7.23 1.76 -13.25
CA SER A 148 -8.18 1.41 -12.19
C SER A 148 -7.53 1.39 -10.82
N LEU A 149 -8.33 1.53 -9.75
CA LEU A 149 -7.86 1.25 -8.40
C LEU A 149 -7.30 -0.17 -8.35
N LEU A 150 -6.13 -0.35 -7.71
CA LEU A 150 -5.44 -1.66 -7.70
C LEU A 150 -6.34 -2.78 -7.16
N LYS A 151 -7.19 -2.48 -6.19
CA LYS A 151 -8.15 -3.43 -5.61
C LYS A 151 -9.14 -4.02 -6.62
N ASP A 152 -9.46 -3.28 -7.67
CA ASP A 152 -10.45 -3.64 -8.69
C ASP A 152 -9.80 -4.22 -9.96
N VAL A 153 -8.47 -4.20 -10.02
CA VAL A 153 -7.73 -4.73 -11.17
C VAL A 153 -7.88 -6.26 -11.21
N ARG A 154 -8.47 -6.76 -12.31
CA ARG A 154 -8.44 -8.18 -12.64
C ARG A 154 -7.18 -8.50 -13.41
N PHE A 155 -6.38 -9.41 -12.86
CA PHE A 155 -5.15 -9.83 -13.49
C PHE A 155 -5.43 -10.60 -14.79
N LYS A 156 -4.69 -10.23 -15.83
CA LYS A 156 -4.71 -10.95 -17.12
C LYS A 156 -3.33 -11.52 -17.40
N PRO A 157 -3.24 -12.63 -18.16
CA PRO A 157 -1.97 -13.12 -18.65
C PRO A 157 -1.21 -12.03 -19.40
N GLY A 158 0.09 -11.87 -19.08
CA GLY A 158 0.93 -10.83 -19.65
C GLY A 158 0.96 -9.51 -18.85
N ASP A 159 0.11 -9.37 -17.82
CA ASP A 159 0.20 -8.20 -16.91
C ASP A 159 1.53 -8.23 -16.15
N ILE A 160 2.13 -7.06 -16.02
CA ILE A 160 3.31 -6.83 -15.18
C ILE A 160 2.82 -6.22 -13.87
N LEU A 161 3.15 -6.88 -12.77
CA LEU A 161 2.80 -6.43 -11.43
C LEU A 161 4.06 -5.97 -10.73
N LEU A 162 4.00 -4.79 -10.14
CA LEU A 162 5.03 -4.30 -9.23
C LEU A 162 4.61 -4.66 -7.81
N ILE A 163 5.36 -5.54 -7.19
CA ILE A 163 5.09 -6.02 -5.84
C ILE A 163 6.20 -5.64 -4.90
N GLN A 164 5.86 -5.47 -3.65
CA GLN A 164 6.81 -5.27 -2.56
C GLN A 164 6.56 -6.33 -1.48
N GLY A 165 7.62 -6.94 -1.01
CA GLY A 165 7.56 -7.98 0.01
C GLY A 165 8.91 -8.22 0.65
N ASP A 166 8.93 -9.11 1.64
CA ASP A 166 10.16 -9.58 2.24
C ASP A 166 10.91 -10.46 1.22
N ALA A 167 12.23 -10.24 1.12
CA ALA A 167 13.08 -11.00 0.19
C ALA A 167 13.10 -12.51 0.47
N ASP A 168 12.71 -12.91 1.68
CA ASP A 168 12.71 -14.31 2.13
C ASP A 168 11.35 -15.03 1.95
N THR A 169 10.36 -14.38 1.32
CA THR A 169 9.04 -14.95 1.03
C THR A 169 8.85 -15.24 -0.45
#